data_2d7986b804e62aeb66c6bf08e12b1b9c
#
_entry.id   2d7986b804e62aeb66c6bf08e12b1b9c
#
_cell.length_a   1.000
_cell.length_b   1.000
_cell.length_c   1.000
_cell.angle_alpha   90.00
_cell.angle_beta   90.00
_cell.angle_gamma   90.00
#
_symmetry.space_group_name_H-M   'P 1'
#
loop_
_entity.id
_entity.type
_entity.pdbx_description
1 polymer ?
#
loop_
_entity_poly.entity_id
_entity_poly.type
_entity_poly.pdbx_seq_one_letter_code
_entity_poly.pdbx_strand_id
1 'polypeptide(L)'
;VFTASLAQDLLTSLHDPGIDAPKFGQADFTGASFTGEASFRKAHFIEDASFARVVSNGEMLFQSATFHGTADFSEAKFNLTRFADTTFSQDVNFHDVTIQDAWFFGATFSAAADFDGAICTERASFGRATFSGYTSFSQVTFSDEVAFHESKFSKMAEFTDVKFGGEAYFDRAVFANYAHFSGATFEGPARFAGVSFNSGARFDGARFHGTQSIGPLICRDKLDLSMALFSGPATIEAVAMEIACKRTEWQATGTFRFRRARLDLTDAVFTQPFSISSSPVPFRYQRRYPLAREHDFVLDESSTTWRQGTSSICSLRGVDCSMLSFSDVDLRICRFAGALHLDQLHLEGRWTLQAPPEGRVHKLFPLRWAQRQVIEEERRWRALPTHPAFLRARWGGPPGDMHDVPGLATLTAIYRQLRKAREDAKDEPGAADFYYGEMEMRRHGQKWNEAERWLLQLYWLLSGYGLRASRALGWLTFAMMATIILMMGIGLPQDSPKQQVTGTVPPSGGKVTFEIDKDDPKNATHDRFTVKRFDKALTVTLNSVVFRSSDQDLTTAGGYIEMASRFSEPVLLGLAALAIRGRVKR
;
A
#
# COMPACT_ATOMS: atom_id res chain seq x y z
N VAL A 1 19.65 57.44 -18.16
CA VAL A 1 19.68 57.30 -16.68
C VAL A 1 18.56 58.13 -16.10
N PHE A 2 17.68 57.53 -15.28
CA PHE A 2 16.61 58.18 -14.56
C PHE A 2 17.05 58.38 -13.11
N THR A 3 17.13 59.63 -12.67
CA THR A 3 17.23 59.94 -11.23
C THR A 3 15.81 59.92 -10.62
N ALA A 4 15.73 59.84 -9.30
CA ALA A 4 14.45 59.86 -8.60
C ALA A 4 13.60 61.12 -8.97
N SER A 5 14.24 62.28 -9.10
CA SER A 5 13.60 63.54 -9.51
C SER A 5 13.03 63.43 -10.94
N LEU A 6 13.83 62.95 -11.89
CA LEU A 6 13.38 62.84 -13.29
C LEU A 6 12.23 61.80 -13.43
N ALA A 7 12.29 60.71 -12.69
CA ALA A 7 11.19 59.74 -12.65
C ALA A 7 9.91 60.36 -12.09
N GLN A 8 10.02 61.15 -11.03
CA GLN A 8 8.88 61.85 -10.41
C GLN A 8 8.28 62.89 -11.33
N ASP A 9 9.10 63.67 -12.02
CA ASP A 9 8.67 64.69 -13.00
C ASP A 9 7.92 64.04 -14.16
N LEU A 10 8.42 62.90 -14.68
CA LEU A 10 7.75 62.14 -15.74
C LEU A 10 6.36 61.65 -15.25
N LEU A 11 6.29 61.05 -14.09
CA LEU A 11 5.03 60.52 -13.54
C LEU A 11 4.01 61.63 -13.27
N THR A 12 4.49 62.77 -12.79
CA THR A 12 3.62 63.96 -12.60
C THR A 12 3.07 64.49 -13.89
N SER A 13 3.88 64.52 -14.95
CA SER A 13 3.48 65.00 -16.28
C SER A 13 2.47 64.08 -16.99
N LEU A 14 2.47 62.79 -16.64
CA LEU A 14 1.58 61.76 -17.18
C LEU A 14 0.36 61.51 -16.30
N HIS A 15 0.16 62.31 -15.27
CA HIS A 15 -0.97 62.16 -14.35
C HIS A 15 -2.31 62.47 -15.06
N ASP A 16 -3.24 61.51 -15.10
CA ASP A 16 -4.57 61.66 -15.62
C ASP A 16 -5.55 61.96 -14.47
N PRO A 17 -6.14 63.18 -14.42
CA PRO A 17 -7.08 63.54 -13.36
C PRO A 17 -8.33 62.67 -13.32
N GLY A 18 -8.71 62.03 -14.41
CA GLY A 18 -9.89 61.17 -14.49
C GLY A 18 -9.77 59.86 -13.72
N ILE A 19 -8.55 59.36 -13.56
CA ILE A 19 -8.26 58.11 -12.83
C ILE A 19 -7.38 58.33 -11.58
N ASP A 20 -6.96 59.58 -11.32
CA ASP A 20 -6.07 59.98 -10.24
C ASP A 20 -4.77 59.15 -10.20
N ALA A 21 -4.20 58.90 -11.39
CA ALA A 21 -2.99 58.07 -11.54
C ALA A 21 -2.23 58.37 -12.82
N PRO A 22 -0.92 58.05 -12.92
CA PRO A 22 -0.14 58.11 -14.15
C PRO A 22 -0.69 57.20 -15.24
N LYS A 23 -0.82 57.69 -16.46
CA LYS A 23 -1.31 56.94 -17.61
C LYS A 23 -0.28 56.97 -18.75
N PHE A 24 0.16 55.77 -19.12
CA PHE A 24 1.10 55.55 -20.20
C PHE A 24 0.36 54.95 -21.41
N GLY A 25 0.69 55.39 -22.63
CA GLY A 25 0.39 54.63 -23.84
C GLY A 25 1.42 53.49 -23.98
N GLN A 26 2.14 53.45 -25.10
CA GLN A 26 3.27 52.56 -25.21
C GLN A 26 4.43 53.09 -24.35
N ALA A 27 4.98 52.21 -23.48
CA ALA A 27 6.06 52.60 -22.56
C ALA A 27 7.30 51.76 -22.83
N ASP A 28 8.37 52.40 -23.28
CA ASP A 28 9.65 51.73 -23.55
C ASP A 28 10.77 52.28 -22.65
N PHE A 29 11.14 51.52 -21.64
CA PHE A 29 12.25 51.77 -20.72
C PHE A 29 13.42 50.78 -20.96
N THR A 30 13.44 50.11 -22.10
CA THR A 30 14.44 49.06 -22.40
C THR A 30 15.87 49.57 -22.15
N GLY A 31 16.63 48.85 -21.32
CA GLY A 31 18.02 49.20 -20.98
C GLY A 31 18.17 50.45 -20.13
N ALA A 32 17.07 51.03 -19.62
CA ALA A 32 17.14 52.21 -18.76
C ALA A 32 17.84 51.91 -17.42
N SER A 33 18.48 52.95 -16.83
CA SER A 33 19.06 52.85 -15.50
C SER A 33 18.37 53.80 -14.53
N PHE A 34 17.83 53.25 -13.42
CA PHE A 34 17.20 54.04 -12.33
C PHE A 34 18.17 54.09 -11.15
N THR A 35 18.61 55.30 -10.77
CA THR A 35 19.58 55.49 -9.69
C THR A 35 18.95 55.83 -8.32
N GLY A 36 17.63 55.90 -8.28
CA GLY A 36 16.86 56.17 -7.05
C GLY A 36 15.48 55.52 -7.12
N GLU A 37 14.60 55.89 -6.20
CA GLU A 37 13.22 55.39 -6.20
C GLU A 37 12.46 55.83 -7.46
N ALA A 38 11.78 54.88 -8.08
CA ALA A 38 10.83 55.15 -9.18
C ALA A 38 9.44 54.58 -8.83
N SER A 39 8.47 55.47 -8.61
CA SER A 39 7.15 55.11 -8.11
C SER A 39 6.10 55.07 -9.22
N PHE A 40 5.87 53.90 -9.83
CA PHE A 40 4.79 53.63 -10.78
C PHE A 40 3.53 53.13 -10.05
N ARG A 41 3.32 53.52 -8.81
CA ARG A 41 2.11 53.13 -8.02
C ARG A 41 0.86 53.60 -8.73
N LYS A 42 -0.13 52.66 -8.82
CA LYS A 42 -1.43 52.88 -9.51
C LYS A 42 -1.32 53.26 -10.98
N ALA A 43 -0.11 53.25 -11.61
CA ALA A 43 0.04 53.60 -13.00
C ALA A 43 -0.73 52.66 -13.93
N HIS A 44 -1.28 53.21 -15.00
CA HIS A 44 -1.98 52.48 -16.05
C HIS A 44 -1.12 52.49 -17.31
N PHE A 45 -0.66 51.31 -17.69
CA PHE A 45 0.04 51.05 -18.97
C PHE A 45 -1.00 50.50 -19.94
N ILE A 46 -1.52 51.37 -20.85
CA ILE A 46 -2.63 51.04 -21.74
C ILE A 46 -2.22 50.11 -22.87
N GLU A 47 -1.01 50.32 -23.42
CA GLU A 47 -0.42 49.51 -24.44
C GLU A 47 0.75 48.69 -23.85
N ASP A 48 1.60 48.13 -24.70
CA ASP A 48 2.74 47.33 -24.26
C ASP A 48 3.75 48.19 -23.48
N ALA A 49 4.33 47.56 -22.45
CA ALA A 49 5.31 48.20 -21.57
C ALA A 49 6.58 47.36 -21.51
N SER A 50 7.71 47.92 -21.96
CA SER A 50 9.02 47.25 -21.86
C SER A 50 9.87 47.88 -20.77
N PHE A 51 10.28 47.03 -19.83
CA PHE A 51 11.31 47.27 -18.80
C PHE A 51 12.47 46.27 -18.99
N ALA A 52 12.61 45.70 -20.19
CA ALA A 52 13.66 44.73 -20.49
C ALA A 52 15.04 45.30 -20.24
N ARG A 53 15.93 44.54 -19.61
CA ARG A 53 17.32 44.94 -19.29
C ARG A 53 17.44 46.24 -18.48
N VAL A 54 16.37 46.63 -17.77
CA VAL A 54 16.42 47.74 -16.81
C VAL A 54 17.36 47.40 -15.67
N VAL A 55 18.16 48.38 -15.22
CA VAL A 55 18.97 48.27 -14.02
C VAL A 55 18.48 49.32 -13.00
N SER A 56 18.02 48.87 -11.83
CA SER A 56 17.61 49.79 -10.77
C SER A 56 18.39 49.48 -9.48
N ASN A 57 19.07 50.50 -8.98
CA ASN A 57 19.77 50.48 -7.69
C ASN A 57 18.86 51.00 -6.55
N GLY A 58 17.68 51.56 -6.86
CA GLY A 58 16.68 52.04 -5.94
C GLY A 58 15.43 51.15 -5.92
N GLU A 59 14.40 51.59 -5.21
CA GLU A 59 13.10 50.90 -5.17
C GLU A 59 12.32 51.15 -6.49
N MET A 60 11.78 50.07 -7.05
CA MET A 60 10.84 50.12 -8.17
C MET A 60 9.45 49.76 -7.66
N LEU A 61 8.52 50.73 -7.65
CA LEU A 61 7.24 50.59 -6.97
C LEU A 61 6.07 50.53 -7.97
N PHE A 62 5.52 49.33 -8.20
CA PHE A 62 4.38 49.07 -9.10
C PHE A 62 3.11 48.69 -8.34
N GLN A 63 3.01 48.99 -7.04
CA GLN A 63 1.84 48.58 -6.25
C GLN A 63 0.54 49.14 -6.88
N SER A 64 -0.43 48.23 -7.04
CA SER A 64 -1.73 48.52 -7.67
C SER A 64 -1.64 49.05 -9.09
N ALA A 65 -0.50 48.93 -9.78
CA ALA A 65 -0.41 49.30 -11.19
C ALA A 65 -1.20 48.31 -12.07
N THR A 66 -1.64 48.76 -13.26
CA THR A 66 -2.35 47.92 -14.21
C THR A 66 -1.65 47.95 -15.56
N PHE A 67 -1.22 46.80 -16.03
CA PHE A 67 -0.69 46.59 -17.37
C PHE A 67 -1.83 46.01 -18.25
N HIS A 68 -2.34 46.80 -19.20
CA HIS A 68 -3.39 46.34 -20.10
C HIS A 68 -2.84 45.61 -21.33
N GLY A 69 -1.62 46.01 -21.82
CA GLY A 69 -0.85 45.34 -22.85
C GLY A 69 0.11 44.31 -22.25
N THR A 70 0.99 43.79 -23.10
CA THR A 70 2.09 42.90 -22.65
C THR A 70 3.08 43.68 -21.80
N ALA A 71 3.71 43.02 -20.84
CA ALA A 71 4.71 43.63 -19.98
C ALA A 71 6.01 42.79 -20.03
N ASP A 72 7.10 43.42 -20.42
CA ASP A 72 8.40 42.75 -20.54
C ASP A 72 9.40 43.28 -19.52
N PHE A 73 9.82 42.43 -18.58
CA PHE A 73 10.86 42.70 -17.58
C PHE A 73 12.06 41.78 -17.75
N SER A 74 12.23 41.18 -18.93
CA SER A 74 13.29 40.20 -19.18
C SER A 74 14.69 40.79 -18.95
N GLU A 75 15.60 39.97 -18.40
CA GLU A 75 17.01 40.30 -18.12
C GLU A 75 17.19 41.57 -17.22
N ALA A 76 16.10 42.09 -16.62
CA ALA A 76 16.22 43.27 -15.76
C ALA A 76 16.87 42.92 -14.41
N LYS A 77 17.51 43.95 -13.82
CA LYS A 77 18.17 43.82 -12.50
C LYS A 77 17.59 44.85 -11.54
N PHE A 78 16.85 44.35 -10.58
CA PHE A 78 16.16 45.17 -9.59
C PHE A 78 16.74 44.93 -8.18
N ASN A 79 16.91 45.97 -7.43
CA ASN A 79 17.20 45.87 -6.00
C ASN A 79 15.93 45.48 -5.25
N LEU A 80 15.07 46.42 -4.93
CA LEU A 80 13.82 46.20 -4.28
C LEU A 80 12.66 46.47 -5.26
N THR A 81 11.78 45.47 -5.49
CA THR A 81 10.67 45.65 -6.42
C THR A 81 9.35 45.22 -5.82
N ARG A 82 8.35 46.10 -5.89
CA ARG A 82 7.04 45.88 -5.29
C ARG A 82 5.94 45.87 -6.32
N PHE A 83 5.41 44.69 -6.59
CA PHE A 83 4.25 44.44 -7.47
C PHE A 83 3.00 44.02 -6.66
N ALA A 84 2.89 44.46 -5.40
CA ALA A 84 1.73 44.12 -4.60
C ALA A 84 0.43 44.66 -5.23
N ASP A 85 -0.59 43.78 -5.33
CA ASP A 85 -1.91 44.10 -5.94
C ASP A 85 -1.81 44.58 -7.41
N THR A 86 -0.70 44.34 -8.12
CA THR A 86 -0.54 44.68 -9.52
C THR A 86 -1.36 43.74 -10.41
N THR A 87 -1.96 44.30 -11.47
CA THR A 87 -2.70 43.51 -12.46
C THR A 87 -2.01 43.50 -13.80
N PHE A 88 -1.68 42.29 -14.28
CA PHE A 88 -1.19 42.03 -15.64
C PHE A 88 -2.35 41.42 -16.45
N SER A 89 -2.91 42.18 -17.42
CA SER A 89 -4.08 41.74 -18.19
C SER A 89 -3.68 40.83 -19.36
N GLN A 90 -2.49 40.99 -19.89
CA GLN A 90 -1.89 40.16 -20.95
C GLN A 90 -0.63 39.46 -20.44
N ASP A 91 0.10 38.82 -21.35
CA ASP A 91 1.33 38.08 -21.01
C ASP A 91 2.36 38.98 -20.35
N VAL A 92 3.06 38.42 -19.37
CA VAL A 92 4.15 39.09 -18.68
C VAL A 92 5.41 38.23 -18.70
N ASN A 93 6.52 38.84 -19.02
CA ASN A 93 7.81 38.20 -19.14
C ASN A 93 8.78 38.69 -18.06
N PHE A 94 9.21 37.80 -17.15
CA PHE A 94 10.25 37.99 -16.15
C PHE A 94 11.45 37.06 -16.40
N HIS A 95 11.63 36.58 -17.63
CA HIS A 95 12.70 35.65 -17.99
C HIS A 95 14.08 36.24 -17.63
N ASP A 96 14.94 35.42 -16.96
CA ASP A 96 16.29 35.80 -16.53
C ASP A 96 16.37 37.08 -15.68
N VAL A 97 15.26 37.52 -15.09
CA VAL A 97 15.28 38.69 -14.19
C VAL A 97 16.07 38.38 -12.91
N THR A 98 16.84 39.35 -12.45
CA THR A 98 17.48 39.29 -11.13
C THR A 98 16.81 40.29 -10.20
N ILE A 99 16.22 39.83 -9.08
CA ILE A 99 15.55 40.68 -8.11
C ILE A 99 16.15 40.37 -6.73
N GLN A 100 16.54 41.41 -5.99
CA GLN A 100 17.05 41.20 -4.62
C GLN A 100 15.89 40.89 -3.67
N ASP A 101 14.83 41.70 -3.63
CA ASP A 101 13.63 41.50 -2.79
C ASP A 101 12.38 41.68 -3.66
N ALA A 102 11.62 40.59 -3.88
CA ALA A 102 10.54 40.51 -4.86
C ALA A 102 9.18 40.37 -4.19
N TRP A 103 8.30 41.37 -4.32
CA TRP A 103 6.98 41.38 -3.68
C TRP A 103 5.84 41.41 -4.69
N PHE A 104 5.23 40.24 -4.95
CA PHE A 104 4.07 40.03 -5.81
C PHE A 104 2.79 39.67 -5.00
N PHE A 105 2.73 40.06 -3.72
CA PHE A 105 1.61 39.74 -2.86
C PHE A 105 0.29 40.28 -3.44
N GLY A 106 -0.72 39.39 -3.62
CA GLY A 106 -2.02 39.76 -4.19
C GLY A 106 -2.01 40.10 -5.69
N ALA A 107 -0.87 40.02 -6.37
CA ALA A 107 -0.78 40.28 -7.80
C ALA A 107 -1.68 39.37 -8.64
N THR A 108 -2.22 39.90 -9.74
CA THR A 108 -3.09 39.16 -10.66
C THR A 108 -2.46 39.05 -12.03
N PHE A 109 -2.24 37.84 -12.48
CA PHE A 109 -1.72 37.48 -13.80
C PHE A 109 -2.89 36.85 -14.60
N SER A 110 -3.50 37.64 -15.52
CA SER A 110 -4.69 37.19 -16.25
C SER A 110 -4.37 36.29 -17.44
N ALA A 111 -3.16 36.40 -18.00
CA ALA A 111 -2.64 35.63 -19.11
C ALA A 111 -1.36 34.87 -18.67
N ALA A 112 -0.48 34.51 -19.60
CA ALA A 112 0.74 33.78 -19.26
C ALA A 112 1.72 34.63 -18.44
N ALA A 113 2.40 33.97 -17.49
CA ALA A 113 3.46 34.60 -16.68
C ALA A 113 4.73 33.73 -16.74
N ASP A 114 5.78 34.30 -17.27
CA ASP A 114 7.06 33.63 -17.45
C ASP A 114 8.11 34.19 -16.49
N PHE A 115 8.60 33.35 -15.57
CA PHE A 115 9.68 33.66 -14.64
C PHE A 115 10.91 32.75 -14.89
N ASP A 116 10.99 32.06 -16.03
CA ASP A 116 12.05 31.09 -16.28
C ASP A 116 13.43 31.71 -16.09
N GLY A 117 14.31 30.96 -15.40
CA GLY A 117 15.68 31.41 -15.16
C GLY A 117 15.84 32.58 -14.17
N ALA A 118 14.73 33.13 -13.64
CA ALA A 118 14.77 34.25 -12.70
C ALA A 118 15.56 33.94 -11.41
N ILE A 119 16.24 34.95 -10.87
CA ILE A 119 17.03 34.85 -9.63
C ILE A 119 16.49 35.83 -8.60
N CYS A 120 15.95 35.30 -7.48
CA CYS A 120 15.60 36.08 -6.30
C CYS A 120 16.67 35.86 -5.22
N THR A 121 17.49 36.89 -4.94
CA THR A 121 18.65 36.76 -4.04
C THR A 121 18.31 36.90 -2.56
N GLU A 122 17.18 37.54 -2.23
CA GLU A 122 16.61 37.60 -0.90
C GLU A 122 15.18 37.07 -0.96
N ARG A 123 14.24 37.62 -0.15
CA ARG A 123 12.89 37.10 -0.07
C ARG A 123 12.07 37.34 -1.33
N ALA A 124 11.20 36.39 -1.63
CA ALA A 124 10.18 36.53 -2.67
C ALA A 124 8.79 36.21 -2.12
N SER A 125 7.80 37.01 -2.46
CA SER A 125 6.43 36.80 -1.99
C SER A 125 5.43 36.84 -3.14
N PHE A 126 4.81 35.69 -3.42
CA PHE A 126 3.67 35.48 -4.32
C PHE A 126 2.40 35.11 -3.53
N GLY A 127 2.38 35.43 -2.24
CA GLY A 127 1.22 35.13 -1.37
C GLY A 127 -0.05 35.75 -1.92
N ARG A 128 -1.16 34.98 -1.95
CA ARG A 128 -2.46 35.38 -2.52
C ARG A 128 -2.43 35.81 -3.99
N ALA A 129 -1.33 35.65 -4.70
CA ALA A 129 -1.29 35.93 -6.13
C ALA A 129 -2.22 34.98 -6.90
N THR A 130 -2.81 35.50 -7.99
CA THR A 130 -3.71 34.74 -8.87
C THR A 130 -3.10 34.63 -10.25
N PHE A 131 -2.82 33.40 -10.67
CA PHE A 131 -2.31 33.07 -11.99
C PHE A 131 -3.43 32.39 -12.80
N SER A 132 -4.00 33.12 -13.77
CA SER A 132 -5.10 32.63 -14.59
C SER A 132 -4.64 31.91 -15.85
N GLY A 133 -3.46 32.28 -16.37
CA GLY A 133 -2.78 31.67 -17.52
C GLY A 133 -1.79 30.57 -17.13
N TYR A 134 -1.08 30.05 -18.14
CA TYR A 134 0.08 29.21 -17.95
C TYR A 134 1.15 30.00 -17.17
N THR A 135 1.78 29.34 -16.21
CA THR A 135 2.79 30.00 -15.37
C THR A 135 4.02 29.13 -15.29
N SER A 136 5.17 29.69 -15.63
CA SER A 136 6.43 29.01 -15.53
C SER A 136 7.37 29.70 -14.54
N PHE A 137 7.94 28.89 -13.67
CA PHE A 137 9.04 29.21 -12.77
C PHE A 137 10.21 28.25 -13.01
N SER A 138 10.34 27.66 -14.20
CA SER A 138 11.39 26.67 -14.48
C SER A 138 12.78 27.26 -14.29
N GLN A 139 13.66 26.50 -13.64
CA GLN A 139 15.05 26.89 -13.36
C GLN A 139 15.22 28.16 -12.51
N VAL A 140 14.15 28.63 -11.86
CA VAL A 140 14.23 29.78 -10.94
C VAL A 140 15.09 29.43 -9.73
N THR A 141 15.87 30.39 -9.27
CA THR A 141 16.61 30.31 -8.01
C THR A 141 16.06 31.31 -6.99
N PHE A 142 15.42 30.79 -5.94
CA PHE A 142 15.10 31.53 -4.72
C PHE A 142 16.20 31.25 -3.71
N SER A 143 17.06 32.25 -3.44
CA SER A 143 18.21 32.05 -2.55
C SER A 143 17.83 32.06 -1.05
N ASP A 144 16.71 32.69 -0.71
CA ASP A 144 16.16 32.79 0.65
C ASP A 144 14.68 32.32 0.65
N GLU A 145 13.92 32.74 1.64
CA GLU A 145 12.51 32.41 1.83
C GLU A 145 11.62 32.83 0.64
N VAL A 146 10.74 31.92 0.22
CA VAL A 146 9.71 32.23 -0.78
C VAL A 146 8.32 31.81 -0.33
N ALA A 147 7.35 32.70 -0.54
CA ALA A 147 5.97 32.49 -0.14
C ALA A 147 5.01 32.44 -1.32
N PHE A 148 4.34 31.30 -1.50
CA PHE A 148 3.20 31.08 -2.40
C PHE A 148 1.90 30.77 -1.62
N HIS A 149 1.84 31.17 -0.35
CA HIS A 149 0.68 30.85 0.48
C HIS A 149 -0.61 31.49 -0.07
N GLU A 150 -1.71 30.69 -0.05
CA GLU A 150 -3.02 31.10 -0.57
C GLU A 150 -3.04 31.53 -2.05
N SER A 151 -1.94 31.30 -2.80
CA SER A 151 -1.90 31.57 -4.24
C SER A 151 -2.80 30.62 -5.04
N LYS A 152 -3.24 31.06 -6.21
CA LYS A 152 -4.15 30.29 -7.07
C LYS A 152 -3.57 30.17 -8.48
N PHE A 153 -3.40 28.94 -8.95
CA PHE A 153 -2.95 28.61 -10.30
C PHE A 153 -4.12 27.95 -11.06
N SER A 154 -4.67 28.65 -12.06
CA SER A 154 -5.84 28.16 -12.81
C SER A 154 -5.48 27.21 -13.94
N LYS A 155 -4.27 27.35 -14.50
CA LYS A 155 -3.70 26.49 -15.53
C LYS A 155 -2.49 25.74 -14.99
N MET A 156 -1.76 25.07 -15.85
CA MET A 156 -0.54 24.36 -15.49
C MET A 156 0.49 25.31 -14.89
N ALA A 157 1.11 24.90 -13.81
CA ALA A 157 2.19 25.61 -13.12
C ALA A 157 3.46 24.76 -13.13
N GLU A 158 4.50 25.31 -13.75
CA GLU A 158 5.81 24.69 -13.88
C GLU A 158 6.76 25.22 -12.81
N PHE A 159 7.34 24.30 -12.02
CA PHE A 159 8.41 24.55 -11.07
C PHE A 159 9.57 23.55 -11.33
N THR A 160 9.78 23.21 -12.59
CA THR A 160 10.80 22.23 -12.99
C THR A 160 12.19 22.78 -12.71
N ASP A 161 13.05 21.98 -12.06
CA ASP A 161 14.42 22.33 -11.71
C ASP A 161 14.58 23.63 -10.88
N VAL A 162 13.54 24.05 -10.17
CA VAL A 162 13.58 25.21 -9.27
C VAL A 162 14.47 24.90 -8.07
N LYS A 163 15.25 25.89 -7.66
CA LYS A 163 16.04 25.85 -6.44
C LYS A 163 15.44 26.74 -5.36
N PHE A 164 14.95 26.12 -4.27
CA PHE A 164 14.49 26.76 -3.05
C PHE A 164 15.60 26.73 -2.01
N GLY A 165 16.38 27.82 -1.87
CA GLY A 165 17.49 27.92 -0.92
C GLY A 165 17.06 28.08 0.53
N GLY A 166 15.96 28.81 0.76
CA GLY A 166 15.34 28.99 2.06
C GLY A 166 14.06 28.18 2.26
N GLU A 167 13.22 28.61 3.20
CA GLU A 167 11.92 27.99 3.46
C GLU A 167 10.91 28.31 2.34
N ALA A 168 10.22 27.30 1.80
CA ALA A 168 9.24 27.44 0.73
C ALA A 168 7.82 27.21 1.26
N TYR A 169 6.99 28.26 1.26
CA TYR A 169 5.61 28.23 1.80
C TYR A 169 4.57 28.12 0.69
N PHE A 170 3.96 26.97 0.55
CA PHE A 170 2.82 26.74 -0.35
C PHE A 170 1.49 26.58 0.42
N ASP A 171 1.46 26.90 1.70
CA ASP A 171 0.29 26.67 2.55
C ASP A 171 -0.99 27.20 1.91
N ARG A 172 -1.99 26.30 1.76
CA ARG A 172 -3.30 26.58 1.16
C ARG A 172 -3.26 27.09 -0.29
N ALA A 173 -2.14 26.91 -0.99
CA ALA A 173 -2.11 27.17 -2.43
C ALA A 173 -3.07 26.21 -3.18
N VAL A 174 -3.69 26.69 -4.25
CA VAL A 174 -4.62 25.93 -5.06
C VAL A 174 -4.10 25.82 -6.48
N PHE A 175 -3.83 24.62 -6.92
CA PHE A 175 -3.47 24.28 -8.28
C PHE A 175 -4.69 23.63 -8.96
N ALA A 176 -5.38 24.38 -9.80
CA ALA A 176 -6.57 23.87 -10.49
C ALA A 176 -6.25 22.86 -11.59
N ASN A 177 -5.01 22.88 -12.10
CA ASN A 177 -4.48 21.95 -13.09
C ASN A 177 -3.20 21.28 -12.58
N TYR A 178 -2.42 20.65 -13.45
CA TYR A 178 -1.17 20.00 -13.10
C TYR A 178 -0.15 20.98 -12.52
N ALA A 179 0.59 20.52 -11.51
CA ALA A 179 1.71 21.24 -10.92
C ALA A 179 2.97 20.37 -11.04
N HIS A 180 4.01 20.88 -11.68
CA HIS A 180 5.24 20.17 -11.96
C HIS A 180 6.38 20.72 -11.12
N PHE A 181 6.86 19.92 -10.16
CA PHE A 181 8.03 20.18 -9.33
C PHE A 181 9.15 19.17 -9.65
N SER A 182 9.17 18.65 -10.89
CA SER A 182 10.16 17.64 -11.31
C SER A 182 11.58 18.22 -11.21
N GLY A 183 12.49 17.49 -10.55
CA GLY A 183 13.88 17.94 -10.35
C GLY A 183 14.07 19.10 -9.37
N ALA A 184 12.99 19.65 -8.80
CA ALA A 184 13.08 20.78 -7.85
C ALA A 184 13.93 20.42 -6.63
N THR A 185 14.72 21.37 -6.13
CA THR A 185 15.57 21.20 -4.96
C THR A 185 15.12 22.11 -3.83
N PHE A 186 14.75 21.50 -2.70
CA PHE A 186 14.36 22.18 -1.46
C PHE A 186 15.49 22.04 -0.45
N GLU A 187 16.32 23.08 -0.31
CA GLU A 187 17.41 23.11 0.68
C GLU A 187 16.86 23.34 2.11
N GLY A 188 15.85 24.22 2.21
CA GLY A 188 15.12 24.49 3.43
C GLY A 188 13.82 23.67 3.55
N PRO A 189 13.06 23.89 4.65
CA PRO A 189 11.76 23.27 4.85
C PRO A 189 10.75 23.64 3.75
N ALA A 190 10.07 22.63 3.18
CA ALA A 190 8.97 22.82 2.24
C ALA A 190 7.62 22.60 2.95
N ARG A 191 6.74 23.59 2.90
CA ARG A 191 5.43 23.57 3.56
C ARG A 191 4.30 23.49 2.55
N PHE A 192 3.50 22.44 2.63
CA PHE A 192 2.37 22.20 1.76
C PHE A 192 1.06 21.99 2.56
N ALA A 193 0.94 22.60 3.75
CA ALA A 193 -0.22 22.38 4.59
C ALA A 193 -1.49 22.98 3.96
N GLY A 194 -2.51 22.14 3.76
CA GLY A 194 -3.77 22.54 3.16
C GLY A 194 -3.72 22.80 1.65
N VAL A 195 -2.64 22.44 0.98
CA VAL A 195 -2.53 22.56 -0.49
C VAL A 195 -3.52 21.64 -1.20
N SER A 196 -4.13 22.15 -2.27
CA SER A 196 -5.03 21.40 -3.15
C SER A 196 -4.49 21.34 -4.57
N PHE A 197 -4.14 20.14 -5.03
CA PHE A 197 -3.87 19.82 -6.42
C PHE A 197 -5.11 19.20 -7.04
N ASN A 198 -5.87 19.98 -7.83
CA ASN A 198 -7.14 19.53 -8.40
C ASN A 198 -6.98 18.56 -9.60
N SER A 199 -5.77 18.40 -10.08
CA SER A 199 -5.33 17.37 -11.01
C SER A 199 -4.18 16.59 -10.36
N GLY A 200 -3.07 16.35 -11.06
CA GLY A 200 -1.88 15.69 -10.53
C GLY A 200 -0.82 16.65 -10.03
N ALA A 201 0.08 16.16 -9.21
CA ALA A 201 1.29 16.85 -8.80
C ALA A 201 2.51 15.95 -9.01
N ARG A 202 3.54 16.47 -9.64
CA ARG A 202 4.78 15.74 -9.96
C ARG A 202 5.95 16.32 -9.18
N PHE A 203 6.59 15.48 -8.38
CA PHE A 203 7.84 15.76 -7.66
C PHE A 203 8.90 14.73 -8.04
N ASP A 204 8.79 14.17 -9.25
CA ASP A 204 9.73 13.15 -9.71
C ASP A 204 11.13 13.71 -9.81
N GLY A 205 12.09 12.99 -9.20
CA GLY A 205 13.49 13.44 -9.10
C GLY A 205 13.74 14.64 -8.18
N ALA A 206 12.72 15.14 -7.47
CA ALA A 206 12.90 16.26 -6.54
C ALA A 206 13.81 15.87 -5.36
N ARG A 207 14.57 16.84 -4.84
CA ARG A 207 15.48 16.68 -3.71
C ARG A 207 15.02 17.51 -2.54
N PHE A 208 14.84 16.82 -1.39
CA PHE A 208 14.41 17.44 -0.14
C PHE A 208 15.54 17.30 0.89
N HIS A 209 16.17 18.43 1.21
CA HIS A 209 17.20 18.50 2.24
C HIS A 209 16.62 18.97 3.58
N GLY A 210 17.25 18.59 4.69
CA GLY A 210 16.75 18.96 6.02
C GLY A 210 15.45 18.29 6.43
N THR A 211 14.82 18.78 7.49
CA THR A 211 13.57 18.24 8.03
C THR A 211 12.37 18.72 7.21
N GLN A 212 11.56 17.80 6.72
CA GLN A 212 10.41 18.09 5.87
C GLN A 212 9.08 17.76 6.55
N SER A 213 8.11 18.67 6.40
CA SER A 213 6.71 18.43 6.80
C SER A 213 5.80 18.72 5.60
N ILE A 214 5.60 17.70 4.75
CA ILE A 214 4.83 17.80 3.51
C ILE A 214 3.38 17.42 3.77
N GLY A 215 2.50 18.39 3.71
CA GLY A 215 1.06 18.18 3.94
C GLY A 215 0.61 18.62 5.34
N PRO A 216 -0.66 18.30 5.70
CA PRO A 216 -1.59 17.49 4.93
C PRO A 216 -2.04 18.17 3.62
N LEU A 217 -2.00 17.43 2.52
CA LEU A 217 -2.38 17.92 1.20
C LEU A 217 -3.41 17.02 0.51
N ILE A 218 -4.13 17.59 -0.47
CA ILE A 218 -5.03 16.84 -1.37
C ILE A 218 -4.46 16.86 -2.78
N CYS A 219 -4.34 15.67 -3.39
CA CYS A 219 -4.07 15.52 -4.81
C CYS A 219 -5.17 14.65 -5.43
N ARG A 220 -6.00 15.23 -6.32
CA ARG A 220 -7.18 14.52 -6.83
C ARG A 220 -6.88 13.34 -7.73
N ASP A 221 -5.72 13.33 -8.36
CA ASP A 221 -5.29 12.27 -9.26
C ASP A 221 -4.03 11.60 -8.70
N LYS A 222 -2.90 11.83 -9.32
CA LYS A 222 -1.62 11.19 -8.98
C LYS A 222 -0.68 12.17 -8.30
N LEU A 223 -0.18 11.80 -7.13
CA LEU A 223 0.98 12.40 -6.50
C LEU A 223 2.21 11.56 -6.85
N ASP A 224 3.10 12.10 -7.68
CA ASP A 224 4.29 11.40 -8.14
C ASP A 224 5.54 11.89 -7.41
N LEU A 225 6.07 11.05 -6.54
CA LEU A 225 7.32 11.24 -5.80
C LEU A 225 8.43 10.32 -6.34
N SER A 226 8.24 9.73 -7.52
CA SER A 226 9.19 8.75 -8.07
C SER A 226 10.60 9.35 -8.19
N MET A 227 11.63 8.58 -7.82
CA MET A 227 13.03 9.02 -7.84
C MET A 227 13.34 10.24 -6.95
N ALA A 228 12.42 10.68 -6.10
CA ALA A 228 12.70 11.77 -5.17
C ALA A 228 13.66 11.30 -4.06
N LEU A 229 14.50 12.22 -3.61
CA LEU A 229 15.48 12.02 -2.55
C LEU A 229 15.08 12.81 -1.29
N PHE A 230 14.96 12.13 -0.16
CA PHE A 230 14.75 12.73 1.16
C PHE A 230 15.99 12.50 2.03
N SER A 231 16.82 13.52 2.16
CA SER A 231 18.08 13.42 2.93
C SER A 231 17.89 13.62 4.44
N GLY A 232 16.83 14.31 4.83
CA GLY A 232 16.47 14.58 6.22
C GLY A 232 15.19 13.87 6.68
N PRO A 233 14.85 13.97 7.98
CA PRO A 233 13.61 13.41 8.51
C PRO A 233 12.38 13.98 7.78
N ALA A 234 11.43 13.11 7.42
CA ALA A 234 10.26 13.52 6.64
C ALA A 234 8.94 13.03 7.27
N THR A 235 7.99 13.94 7.36
CA THR A 235 6.59 13.62 7.66
C THR A 235 5.75 14.00 6.46
N ILE A 236 5.08 13.02 5.85
CA ILE A 236 4.20 13.24 4.69
C ILE A 236 2.78 12.86 5.07
N GLU A 237 1.85 13.75 4.81
CA GLU A 237 0.41 13.51 4.98
C GLU A 237 -0.32 13.86 3.69
N ALA A 238 -0.89 12.84 3.01
CA ALA A 238 -1.51 13.04 1.70
C ALA A 238 -2.82 12.28 1.53
N VAL A 239 -3.76 12.93 0.86
CA VAL A 239 -4.97 12.31 0.32
C VAL A 239 -4.84 12.30 -1.20
N ALA A 240 -4.84 11.13 -1.85
CA ALA A 240 -4.69 11.03 -3.29
C ALA A 240 -5.44 9.81 -3.84
N MET A 241 -5.61 9.70 -5.16
CA MET A 241 -6.06 8.45 -5.79
C MET A 241 -4.88 7.48 -5.96
N GLU A 242 -3.75 8.00 -6.38
CA GLU A 242 -2.51 7.24 -6.55
C GLU A 242 -1.34 8.04 -5.97
N ILE A 243 -0.45 7.34 -5.28
CA ILE A 243 0.82 7.88 -4.81
C ILE A 243 1.92 6.97 -5.33
N ALA A 244 2.77 7.51 -6.21
CA ALA A 244 3.90 6.80 -6.73
C ALA A 244 5.18 7.22 -6.00
N CYS A 245 5.81 6.25 -5.33
CA CYS A 245 7.11 6.41 -4.66
C CYS A 245 8.12 5.43 -5.26
N LYS A 246 8.12 5.28 -6.60
CA LYS A 246 9.03 4.36 -7.29
C LYS A 246 10.45 4.88 -7.24
N ARG A 247 11.39 4.04 -6.77
CA ARG A 247 12.80 4.41 -6.66
C ARG A 247 13.04 5.67 -5.82
N THR A 248 12.14 5.98 -4.89
CA THR A 248 12.41 7.03 -3.90
C THR A 248 13.50 6.58 -2.94
N GLU A 249 14.30 7.52 -2.50
CA GLU A 249 15.36 7.28 -1.53
C GLU A 249 15.09 8.07 -0.24
N TRP A 250 14.97 7.32 0.89
CA TRP A 250 14.72 7.87 2.21
C TRP A 250 15.95 7.63 3.09
N GLN A 251 16.78 8.66 3.26
CA GLN A 251 18.06 8.56 3.99
C GLN A 251 17.93 8.78 5.50
N ALA A 252 16.78 9.23 5.97
CA ALA A 252 16.52 9.48 7.38
C ALA A 252 15.19 8.85 7.82
N THR A 253 14.92 8.91 9.13
CA THR A 253 13.65 8.45 9.68
C THR A 253 12.48 9.24 9.14
N GLY A 254 11.30 8.61 9.04
CA GLY A 254 10.14 9.32 8.58
C GLY A 254 8.82 8.62 8.84
N THR A 255 7.75 9.37 8.57
CA THR A 255 6.38 8.90 8.67
C THR A 255 5.62 9.29 7.42
N PHE A 256 4.97 8.32 6.80
CA PHE A 256 4.07 8.56 5.69
C PHE A 256 2.64 8.15 6.05
N ARG A 257 1.79 9.12 6.23
CA ARG A 257 0.37 8.93 6.49
C ARG A 257 -0.42 9.25 5.24
N PHE A 258 -1.16 8.28 4.73
CA PHE A 258 -1.94 8.48 3.51
C PHE A 258 -3.40 8.06 3.71
N ARG A 259 -4.26 8.58 2.84
CA ARG A 259 -5.70 8.31 2.90
C ARG A 259 -6.27 8.19 1.49
N ARG A 260 -7.16 7.20 1.30
CA ARG A 260 -7.87 6.91 0.04
C ARG A 260 -6.99 6.64 -1.17
N ALA A 261 -5.71 6.36 -0.95
CA ALA A 261 -4.72 6.23 -2.00
C ALA A 261 -4.26 4.80 -2.23
N ARG A 262 -3.79 4.56 -3.44
CA ARG A 262 -3.01 3.39 -3.83
C ARG A 262 -1.53 3.77 -3.84
N LEU A 263 -0.77 3.29 -2.86
CA LEU A 263 0.65 3.60 -2.68
C LEU A 263 1.51 2.54 -3.39
N ASP A 264 2.40 2.97 -4.28
CA ASP A 264 3.38 2.14 -4.98
C ASP A 264 4.80 2.48 -4.51
N LEU A 265 5.45 1.51 -3.86
CA LEU A 265 6.80 1.64 -3.30
C LEU A 265 7.85 0.87 -4.10
N THR A 266 7.55 0.51 -5.35
CA THR A 266 8.47 -0.30 -6.18
C THR A 266 9.88 0.30 -6.21
N ASP A 267 10.88 -0.53 -5.85
CA ASP A 267 12.30 -0.17 -5.80
C ASP A 267 12.63 1.02 -4.86
N ALA A 268 11.77 1.36 -3.91
CA ALA A 268 12.05 2.40 -2.91
C ALA A 268 13.09 1.91 -1.89
N VAL A 269 13.98 2.82 -1.49
CA VAL A 269 15.09 2.54 -0.57
C VAL A 269 14.88 3.28 0.75
N PHE A 270 14.95 2.55 1.87
CA PHE A 270 14.84 3.08 3.22
C PHE A 270 16.10 2.71 4.00
N THR A 271 16.88 3.72 4.40
CA THR A 271 18.13 3.47 5.15
C THR A 271 17.95 3.55 6.66
N GLN A 272 16.83 4.10 7.12
CA GLN A 272 16.46 4.30 8.53
C GLN A 272 15.02 3.84 8.77
N PRO A 273 14.61 3.61 10.03
CA PRO A 273 13.25 3.23 10.38
C PRO A 273 12.21 4.20 9.80
N PHE A 274 11.22 3.64 9.10
CA PHE A 274 10.20 4.40 8.41
C PHE A 274 8.80 3.80 8.63
N SER A 275 7.86 4.64 9.05
CA SER A 275 6.49 4.22 9.34
C SER A 275 5.54 4.65 8.24
N ILE A 276 4.74 3.70 7.74
CA ILE A 276 3.71 3.94 6.72
C ILE A 276 2.36 3.54 7.29
N SER A 277 1.42 4.48 7.32
CA SER A 277 0.10 4.21 7.90
C SER A 277 -1.03 4.82 7.08
N SER A 278 -2.20 4.20 7.13
CA SER A 278 -3.40 4.82 6.60
C SER A 278 -4.17 5.56 7.69
N SER A 279 -4.75 6.72 7.33
CA SER A 279 -5.60 7.47 8.24
C SER A 279 -7.08 7.18 7.98
N PRO A 280 -7.86 6.68 8.97
CA PRO A 280 -9.29 6.48 8.81
C PRO A 280 -10.10 7.80 8.87
N VAL A 281 -9.51 8.84 9.46
CA VAL A 281 -10.14 10.16 9.65
C VAL A 281 -9.45 11.22 8.78
N PRO A 282 -10.16 12.29 8.38
CA PRO A 282 -9.56 13.42 7.68
C PRO A 282 -8.41 14.05 8.49
N PHE A 283 -7.38 14.49 7.76
CA PHE A 283 -6.25 15.16 8.38
C PHE A 283 -6.64 16.52 8.93
N ARG A 284 -5.94 16.93 9.98
CA ARG A 284 -6.05 18.27 10.57
C ARG A 284 -4.72 18.97 10.39
N TYR A 285 -4.76 20.29 10.18
CA TYR A 285 -3.55 21.11 10.11
C TYR A 285 -3.76 22.43 10.84
N GLN A 286 -2.67 22.99 11.36
CA GLN A 286 -2.65 24.26 12.06
C GLN A 286 -2.13 25.35 11.12
N ARG A 287 -2.77 26.51 11.16
CA ARG A 287 -2.29 27.68 10.43
C ARG A 287 -1.16 28.31 11.25
N ARG A 288 0.08 28.16 10.79
CA ARG A 288 1.22 28.88 11.39
C ARG A 288 1.48 30.14 10.58
N TYR A 289 0.81 31.21 10.94
CA TYR A 289 1.15 32.56 10.50
C TYR A 289 1.39 33.44 11.73
N PRO A 290 2.41 34.35 11.78
CA PRO A 290 2.79 35.11 12.98
C PRO A 290 1.69 36.01 13.55
N LEU A 291 0.59 36.25 12.83
CA LEU A 291 -0.48 37.20 13.20
C LEU A 291 -1.89 36.57 13.28
N ALA A 292 -2.06 35.27 13.09
CA ALA A 292 -3.36 34.62 13.15
C ALA A 292 -3.49 33.73 14.38
N ARG A 293 -4.67 33.78 15.05
CA ARG A 293 -5.02 32.84 16.13
C ARG A 293 -4.88 31.40 15.61
N GLU A 294 -4.20 30.53 16.36
CA GLU A 294 -4.09 29.13 16.09
C GLU A 294 -5.49 28.49 16.06
N HIS A 295 -5.94 28.08 14.92
CA HIS A 295 -7.15 27.28 14.73
C HIS A 295 -6.77 25.99 14.00
N ASP A 296 -7.24 24.87 14.53
CA ASP A 296 -7.15 23.57 13.83
C ASP A 296 -8.14 23.58 12.66
N PHE A 297 -7.61 23.38 11.45
CA PHE A 297 -8.42 23.18 10.25
C PHE A 297 -8.48 21.70 9.91
N VAL A 298 -9.66 21.25 9.48
CA VAL A 298 -9.84 19.91 8.89
C VAL A 298 -9.65 20.05 7.38
N LEU A 299 -8.85 19.15 6.79
CA LEU A 299 -8.68 19.11 5.35
C LEU A 299 -10.01 18.79 4.69
N ASP A 300 -10.50 19.69 3.83
CA ASP A 300 -11.82 19.54 3.17
C ASP A 300 -11.73 18.56 1.99
N GLU A 301 -12.20 17.35 2.23
CA GLU A 301 -12.32 16.31 1.22
C GLU A 301 -13.70 16.28 0.52
N SER A 302 -14.62 17.18 0.89
CA SER A 302 -16.02 17.13 0.43
C SER A 302 -16.20 17.48 -1.05
N SER A 303 -15.30 18.31 -1.58
CA SER A 303 -15.31 18.74 -2.98
C SER A 303 -14.85 17.67 -3.97
N THR A 304 -14.43 16.51 -3.49
CA THR A 304 -13.89 15.43 -4.31
C THR A 304 -14.90 14.30 -4.43
N THR A 305 -15.28 13.95 -5.66
CA THR A 305 -16.04 12.72 -5.98
C THR A 305 -15.17 11.48 -5.80
N TRP A 306 -14.58 11.33 -4.61
CA TRP A 306 -13.82 10.15 -4.28
C TRP A 306 -14.77 8.94 -4.21
N ARG A 307 -14.63 7.99 -5.12
CA ARG A 307 -15.14 6.65 -4.84
C ARG A 307 -14.54 6.21 -3.51
N GLN A 308 -15.31 5.51 -2.69
CA GLN A 308 -14.85 4.96 -1.41
C GLN A 308 -13.61 4.09 -1.63
N GLY A 309 -12.45 4.71 -1.79
CA GLY A 309 -11.17 4.06 -1.98
C GLY A 309 -10.62 3.62 -0.62
N THR A 310 -10.29 2.35 -0.50
CA THR A 310 -9.48 1.87 0.62
C THR A 310 -8.04 2.33 0.42
N SER A 311 -7.40 2.77 1.50
CA SER A 311 -5.97 3.08 1.49
C SER A 311 -5.16 1.79 1.37
N SER A 312 -4.51 1.56 0.24
CA SER A 312 -3.85 0.29 -0.07
C SER A 312 -2.41 0.47 -0.52
N ILE A 313 -1.56 -0.48 -0.19
CA ILE A 313 -0.21 -0.59 -0.74
C ILE A 313 -0.27 -1.56 -1.93
N CYS A 314 0.26 -1.12 -3.09
CA CYS A 314 0.18 -1.88 -4.33
C CYS A 314 1.40 -2.75 -4.58
N SER A 315 2.60 -2.33 -4.15
CA SER A 315 3.85 -3.01 -4.46
C SER A 315 4.93 -2.72 -3.44
N LEU A 316 5.65 -3.78 -3.05
CA LEU A 316 6.88 -3.76 -2.28
C LEU A 316 8.05 -4.35 -3.08
N ARG A 317 7.88 -4.50 -4.39
CA ARG A 317 8.91 -5.08 -5.25
C ARG A 317 10.21 -4.28 -5.15
N GLY A 318 11.34 -4.96 -4.91
CA GLY A 318 12.66 -4.36 -4.78
C GLY A 318 12.90 -3.61 -3.47
N VAL A 319 11.94 -3.60 -2.54
CA VAL A 319 12.02 -2.88 -1.26
C VAL A 319 12.65 -3.76 -0.19
N ASP A 320 13.61 -3.24 0.56
CA ASP A 320 14.08 -3.83 1.81
C ASP A 320 13.11 -3.47 2.95
N CYS A 321 12.42 -4.48 3.46
CA CYS A 321 11.38 -4.31 4.49
C CYS A 321 11.93 -4.27 5.93
N SER A 322 13.24 -4.40 6.13
CA SER A 322 13.85 -4.46 7.47
C SER A 322 13.65 -3.19 8.30
N MET A 323 13.52 -2.04 7.64
CA MET A 323 13.30 -0.73 8.27
C MET A 323 11.85 -0.24 8.20
N LEU A 324 10.91 -1.09 7.70
CA LEU A 324 9.53 -0.67 7.48
C LEU A 324 8.59 -1.16 8.58
N SER A 325 7.71 -0.25 9.01
CA SER A 325 6.53 -0.59 9.79
C SER A 325 5.27 -0.12 9.10
N PHE A 326 4.27 -0.99 9.00
CA PHE A 326 2.96 -0.68 8.42
C PHE A 326 1.88 -0.72 9.49
N SER A 327 1.00 0.28 9.50
CA SER A 327 -0.12 0.34 10.41
C SER A 327 -1.41 0.69 9.66
N ASP A 328 -2.48 -0.07 9.95
CA ASP A 328 -3.84 0.14 9.40
C ASP A 328 -3.93 0.15 7.86
N VAL A 329 -3.17 -0.70 7.17
CA VAL A 329 -3.05 -0.72 5.70
C VAL A 329 -3.78 -1.89 5.05
N ASP A 330 -4.28 -1.67 3.85
CA ASP A 330 -4.85 -2.71 2.99
C ASP A 330 -3.76 -3.26 2.05
N LEU A 331 -3.42 -4.54 2.24
CA LEU A 331 -2.42 -5.26 1.45
C LEU A 331 -3.04 -6.24 0.45
N ARG A 332 -4.36 -6.19 0.22
CA ARG A 332 -5.05 -7.14 -0.67
C ARG A 332 -4.52 -7.14 -2.10
N ILE A 333 -4.02 -6.02 -2.58
CA ILE A 333 -3.46 -5.86 -3.92
C ILE A 333 -1.93 -5.75 -3.91
N CYS A 334 -1.30 -5.91 -2.73
CA CYS A 334 0.14 -5.73 -2.56
C CYS A 334 0.93 -6.86 -3.23
N ARG A 335 1.95 -6.48 -4.00
CA ARG A 335 2.92 -7.39 -4.58
C ARG A 335 4.16 -7.45 -3.70
N PHE A 336 4.44 -8.63 -3.17
CA PHE A 336 5.58 -8.93 -2.31
C PHE A 336 6.76 -9.52 -3.08
N ALA A 337 6.53 -9.97 -4.33
CA ALA A 337 7.55 -10.63 -5.14
C ALA A 337 8.73 -9.68 -5.42
N GLY A 338 9.93 -10.09 -5.02
CA GLY A 338 11.15 -9.28 -5.13
C GLY A 338 11.41 -8.36 -3.94
N ALA A 339 10.54 -8.32 -2.92
CA ALA A 339 10.83 -7.66 -1.66
C ALA A 339 11.90 -8.43 -0.87
N LEU A 340 12.75 -7.68 -0.16
CA LEU A 340 13.81 -8.23 0.68
C LEU A 340 13.40 -8.17 2.15
N HIS A 341 13.90 -9.10 2.97
CA HIS A 341 13.69 -9.13 4.42
C HIS A 341 12.22 -8.99 4.86
N LEU A 342 11.28 -9.63 4.12
CA LEU A 342 9.85 -9.65 4.50
C LEU A 342 9.60 -10.26 5.88
N ASP A 343 10.52 -11.08 6.37
CA ASP A 343 10.48 -11.65 7.72
C ASP A 343 10.73 -10.62 8.82
N GLN A 344 11.27 -9.44 8.48
CA GLN A 344 11.49 -8.33 9.40
C GLN A 344 10.42 -7.22 9.27
N LEU A 345 9.46 -7.37 8.36
CA LEU A 345 8.38 -6.41 8.18
C LEU A 345 7.46 -6.36 9.41
N HIS A 346 7.35 -5.17 10.02
CA HIS A 346 6.46 -4.93 11.14
C HIS A 346 5.06 -4.56 10.65
N LEU A 347 4.06 -5.39 11.00
CA LEU A 347 2.66 -5.14 10.68
C LEU A 347 1.87 -4.90 11.96
N GLU A 348 1.36 -3.69 12.14
CA GLU A 348 0.62 -3.23 13.31
C GLU A 348 -0.81 -2.84 12.96
N GLY A 349 -1.68 -2.74 13.96
CA GLY A 349 -3.07 -2.33 13.80
C GLY A 349 -3.89 -3.26 12.91
N ARG A 350 -4.80 -2.69 12.11
CA ARG A 350 -5.68 -3.43 11.19
C ARG A 350 -5.06 -3.47 9.80
N TRP A 351 -4.61 -4.63 9.41
CA TRP A 351 -4.14 -4.87 8.05
C TRP A 351 -4.94 -6.03 7.44
N THR A 352 -5.09 -6.03 6.12
CA THR A 352 -5.92 -7.01 5.41
C THR A 352 -5.21 -7.55 4.19
N LEU A 353 -5.32 -8.87 3.98
CA LEU A 353 -4.95 -9.56 2.75
C LEU A 353 -6.18 -10.11 2.04
N GLN A 354 -5.98 -10.69 0.86
CA GLN A 354 -7.03 -11.38 0.12
C GLN A 354 -7.58 -12.57 0.92
N ALA A 355 -8.86 -12.85 0.72
CA ALA A 355 -9.49 -14.08 1.16
C ALA A 355 -9.65 -15.03 -0.03
N PRO A 356 -9.58 -16.36 0.17
CA PRO A 356 -9.90 -17.30 -0.87
C PRO A 356 -11.40 -17.24 -1.22
N PRO A 357 -11.79 -17.68 -2.41
CA PRO A 357 -13.19 -17.69 -2.82
C PRO A 357 -14.08 -18.47 -1.83
N GLU A 358 -15.27 -17.97 -1.58
CA GLU A 358 -16.24 -18.66 -0.76
C GLU A 358 -16.81 -19.89 -1.47
N GLY A 359 -17.22 -20.91 -0.70
CA GLY A 359 -17.91 -22.09 -1.17
C GLY A 359 -17.04 -23.34 -1.35
N ARG A 360 -17.54 -24.31 -2.13
CA ARG A 360 -16.88 -25.61 -2.35
C ARG A 360 -15.81 -25.49 -3.45
N VAL A 361 -14.74 -26.27 -3.33
CA VAL A 361 -13.67 -26.35 -4.36
C VAL A 361 -14.26 -26.88 -5.67
N HIS A 362 -15.16 -27.86 -5.59
CA HIS A 362 -15.88 -28.42 -6.72
C HIS A 362 -17.34 -28.71 -6.32
N LYS A 363 -18.28 -28.64 -7.29
CA LYS A 363 -19.71 -28.86 -7.02
C LYS A 363 -20.01 -30.23 -6.42
N LEU A 364 -19.30 -31.27 -6.86
CA LEU A 364 -19.48 -32.67 -6.44
C LEU A 364 -18.68 -33.05 -5.18
N PHE A 365 -17.62 -32.28 -4.83
CA PHE A 365 -16.82 -32.58 -3.65
C PHE A 365 -17.24 -31.74 -2.45
N PRO A 366 -17.39 -32.33 -1.25
CA PRO A 366 -17.77 -31.60 -0.04
C PRO A 366 -16.68 -30.65 0.48
N LEU A 367 -15.47 -30.73 -0.08
CA LEU A 367 -14.34 -29.91 0.35
C LEU A 367 -14.55 -28.43 -0.01
N ARG A 368 -14.45 -27.58 1.00
CA ARG A 368 -14.50 -26.12 0.86
C ARG A 368 -13.08 -25.54 0.82
N TRP A 369 -12.93 -24.35 0.21
CA TRP A 369 -11.70 -23.59 0.34
C TRP A 369 -11.42 -23.33 1.82
N ALA A 370 -10.16 -23.50 2.21
CA ALA A 370 -9.74 -23.15 3.56
C ALA A 370 -9.73 -21.62 3.70
N GLN A 371 -10.54 -21.08 4.58
CA GLN A 371 -10.50 -19.65 4.88
C GLN A 371 -9.15 -19.34 5.54
N ARG A 372 -8.37 -18.48 4.91
CA ARG A 372 -7.02 -18.05 5.30
C ARG A 372 -6.66 -16.74 4.60
N GLN A 373 -5.57 -16.15 4.98
CA GLN A 373 -5.01 -15.02 4.25
C GLN A 373 -4.26 -15.48 3.00
N VAL A 374 -4.47 -14.78 1.89
CA VAL A 374 -3.87 -15.08 0.58
C VAL A 374 -3.19 -13.83 0.04
N ILE A 375 -1.97 -13.99 -0.49
CA ILE A 375 -1.25 -12.92 -1.16
C ILE A 375 -1.76 -12.73 -2.60
N GLU A 376 -1.61 -11.53 -3.14
CA GLU A 376 -2.08 -11.17 -4.48
C GLU A 376 -1.44 -12.04 -5.57
N GLU A 377 -0.18 -12.42 -5.40
CA GLU A 377 0.54 -13.27 -6.35
C GLU A 377 -0.06 -14.68 -6.44
N GLU A 378 -0.50 -15.27 -5.32
CA GLU A 378 -1.21 -16.55 -5.36
C GLU A 378 -2.56 -16.41 -6.08
N ARG A 379 -3.31 -15.34 -5.83
CA ARG A 379 -4.55 -15.05 -6.54
C ARG A 379 -4.31 -15.01 -8.05
N ARG A 380 -3.29 -14.26 -8.48
CA ARG A 380 -2.90 -14.15 -9.91
C ARG A 380 -2.46 -15.47 -10.48
N TRP A 381 -1.65 -16.23 -9.75
CA TRP A 381 -1.21 -17.55 -10.16
C TRP A 381 -2.40 -18.50 -10.38
N ARG A 382 -3.39 -18.51 -9.47
CA ARG A 382 -4.60 -19.32 -9.60
C ARG A 382 -5.54 -18.87 -10.71
N ALA A 383 -5.45 -17.62 -11.13
CA ALA A 383 -6.22 -17.05 -12.23
C ALA A 383 -5.58 -17.30 -13.61
N LEU A 384 -4.40 -17.91 -13.69
CA LEU A 384 -3.71 -18.19 -14.95
C LEU A 384 -4.53 -19.14 -15.86
N PRO A 385 -4.44 -18.97 -17.20
CA PRO A 385 -5.13 -19.82 -18.16
C PRO A 385 -4.77 -21.31 -18.07
N THR A 386 -3.62 -21.65 -17.50
CA THR A 386 -3.16 -23.02 -17.28
C THR A 386 -4.02 -23.81 -16.30
N HIS A 387 -4.81 -23.14 -15.48
CA HIS A 387 -5.73 -23.79 -14.55
C HIS A 387 -7.12 -24.04 -15.19
N PRO A 388 -7.85 -25.11 -14.74
CA PRO A 388 -9.19 -25.37 -15.20
C PRO A 388 -10.13 -24.16 -15.06
N ALA A 389 -10.95 -23.88 -16.06
CA ALA A 389 -11.80 -22.70 -16.12
C ALA A 389 -12.70 -22.52 -14.89
N PHE A 390 -13.24 -23.63 -14.33
CA PHE A 390 -14.10 -23.61 -13.15
C PHE A 390 -13.37 -23.23 -11.86
N LEU A 391 -12.06 -23.50 -11.76
CA LEU A 391 -11.23 -23.04 -10.65
C LEU A 391 -10.83 -21.58 -10.83
N ARG A 392 -10.37 -21.24 -12.03
CA ARG A 392 -9.92 -19.89 -12.40
C ARG A 392 -11.01 -18.84 -12.23
N ALA A 393 -12.23 -19.10 -12.70
CA ALA A 393 -13.35 -18.16 -12.64
C ALA A 393 -13.68 -17.67 -11.22
N ARG A 394 -13.28 -18.41 -10.19
CA ARG A 394 -13.50 -18.06 -8.79
C ARG A 394 -12.43 -17.12 -8.22
N TRP A 395 -11.24 -17.09 -8.83
CA TRP A 395 -10.11 -16.27 -8.38
C TRP A 395 -10.04 -14.91 -9.10
N GLY A 396 -11.05 -14.59 -9.92
CA GLY A 396 -11.12 -13.37 -10.71
C GLY A 396 -10.57 -13.54 -12.13
N GLY A 397 -10.55 -12.45 -12.89
CA GLY A 397 -10.03 -12.46 -14.25
C GLY A 397 -8.53 -12.75 -14.32
N PRO A 398 -8.02 -13.18 -15.50
CA PRO A 398 -6.60 -13.38 -15.71
C PRO A 398 -5.83 -12.06 -15.46
N PRO A 399 -4.58 -12.14 -14.96
CA PRO A 399 -3.75 -10.95 -14.83
C PRO A 399 -3.49 -10.32 -16.20
N GLY A 400 -3.46 -8.98 -16.26
CA GLY A 400 -3.20 -8.27 -17.52
C GLY A 400 -1.81 -8.56 -18.10
N ASP A 401 -0.82 -8.80 -17.24
CA ASP A 401 0.50 -9.27 -17.61
C ASP A 401 0.77 -10.64 -16.98
N MET A 402 0.89 -11.66 -17.83
CA MET A 402 1.17 -13.03 -17.40
C MET A 402 2.63 -13.24 -17.01
N HIS A 403 3.55 -12.43 -17.53
CA HIS A 403 4.97 -12.53 -17.22
C HIS A 403 5.30 -12.04 -15.82
N ASP A 404 4.41 -11.24 -15.23
CA ASP A 404 4.55 -10.66 -13.88
C ASP A 404 4.01 -11.58 -12.76
N VAL A 405 3.71 -12.84 -13.08
CA VAL A 405 3.28 -13.84 -12.09
C VAL A 405 4.47 -14.68 -11.66
N PRO A 406 4.90 -14.60 -10.39
CA PRO A 406 6.07 -15.34 -9.92
C PRO A 406 5.82 -16.84 -9.90
N GLY A 407 6.91 -17.61 -10.03
CA GLY A 407 6.87 -19.07 -9.95
C GLY A 407 6.55 -19.57 -8.53
N LEU A 408 6.13 -20.84 -8.44
CA LEU A 408 5.71 -21.47 -7.18
C LEU A 408 6.80 -21.49 -6.09
N ALA A 409 8.06 -21.59 -6.48
CA ALA A 409 9.20 -21.52 -5.54
C ALA A 409 9.28 -20.14 -4.87
N THR A 410 9.09 -19.06 -5.64
CA THR A 410 9.06 -17.69 -5.12
C THR A 410 7.85 -17.48 -4.21
N LEU A 411 6.66 -17.96 -4.61
CA LEU A 411 5.46 -17.89 -3.76
C LEU A 411 5.66 -18.61 -2.42
N THR A 412 6.28 -19.80 -2.45
CA THR A 412 6.63 -20.56 -1.24
C THR A 412 7.57 -19.77 -0.33
N ALA A 413 8.59 -19.11 -0.91
CA ALA A 413 9.53 -18.29 -0.16
C ALA A 413 8.85 -17.06 0.48
N ILE A 414 7.98 -16.35 -0.24
CA ILE A 414 7.22 -15.22 0.28
C ILE A 414 6.37 -15.65 1.49
N TYR A 415 5.60 -16.73 1.35
CA TYR A 415 4.79 -17.24 2.45
C TYR A 415 5.62 -17.63 3.67
N ARG A 416 6.81 -18.22 3.47
CA ARG A 416 7.74 -18.57 4.55
C ARG A 416 8.24 -17.34 5.30
N GLN A 417 8.62 -16.29 4.58
CA GLN A 417 9.09 -15.05 5.19
C GLN A 417 7.96 -14.35 5.97
N LEU A 418 6.76 -14.22 5.37
CA LEU A 418 5.60 -13.65 6.06
C LEU A 418 5.17 -14.46 7.28
N ARG A 419 5.28 -15.80 7.22
CA ARG A 419 5.07 -16.66 8.39
C ARG A 419 6.04 -16.32 9.50
N LYS A 420 7.33 -16.21 9.19
CA LYS A 420 8.37 -15.89 10.18
C LYS A 420 8.10 -14.52 10.82
N ALA A 421 7.77 -13.50 10.04
CA ALA A 421 7.38 -12.19 10.56
C ALA A 421 6.24 -12.29 11.60
N ARG A 422 5.27 -13.21 11.38
CA ARG A 422 4.17 -13.42 12.32
C ARG A 422 4.56 -14.21 13.55
N GLU A 423 5.42 -15.22 13.39
CA GLU A 423 5.99 -15.99 14.50
C GLU A 423 6.79 -15.06 15.42
N ASP A 424 7.62 -14.18 14.87
CA ASP A 424 8.41 -13.19 15.62
C ASP A 424 7.51 -12.14 16.33
N ALA A 425 6.39 -11.76 15.70
CA ALA A 425 5.35 -10.91 16.30
C ALA A 425 4.43 -11.67 17.29
N LYS A 426 4.65 -12.97 17.54
CA LYS A 426 3.82 -13.84 18.40
C LYS A 426 2.36 -13.96 17.96
N ASP A 427 2.07 -13.74 16.68
CA ASP A 427 0.75 -13.94 16.08
C ASP A 427 0.64 -15.37 15.50
N GLU A 428 0.41 -16.34 16.35
CA GLU A 428 0.26 -17.76 15.98
C GLU A 428 -0.87 -18.03 14.96
N PRO A 429 -2.06 -17.40 15.07
CA PRO A 429 -3.10 -17.57 14.08
C PRO A 429 -2.73 -17.07 12.69
N GLY A 430 -2.08 -15.90 12.59
CA GLY A 430 -1.58 -15.35 11.33
C GLY A 430 -0.46 -16.20 10.74
N ALA A 431 0.47 -16.65 11.57
CA ALA A 431 1.54 -17.57 11.18
C ALA A 431 0.99 -18.88 10.60
N ALA A 432 -0.07 -19.44 11.21
CA ALA A 432 -0.71 -20.66 10.74
C ALA A 432 -1.35 -20.49 9.34
N ASP A 433 -1.92 -19.34 9.04
CA ASP A 433 -2.51 -19.06 7.72
C ASP A 433 -1.42 -18.99 6.64
N PHE A 434 -0.29 -18.37 6.93
CA PHE A 434 0.86 -18.33 6.01
C PHE A 434 1.56 -19.68 5.87
N TYR A 435 1.64 -20.47 6.95
CA TYR A 435 2.12 -21.85 6.87
C TYR A 435 1.25 -22.69 5.92
N TYR A 436 -0.07 -22.55 6.00
CA TYR A 436 -0.97 -23.21 5.06
C TYR A 436 -0.67 -22.79 3.61
N GLY A 437 -0.46 -21.49 3.36
CA GLY A 437 -0.10 -20.95 2.06
C GLY A 437 1.23 -21.53 1.54
N GLU A 438 2.26 -21.59 2.39
CA GLU A 438 3.57 -22.17 2.08
C GLU A 438 3.43 -23.63 1.65
N MET A 439 2.73 -24.46 2.44
CA MET A 439 2.52 -25.87 2.14
C MET A 439 1.69 -26.08 0.87
N GLU A 440 0.71 -25.24 0.61
CA GLU A 440 -0.12 -25.26 -0.59
C GLU A 440 0.72 -24.99 -1.85
N MET A 441 1.55 -23.96 -1.83
CA MET A 441 2.44 -23.63 -2.95
C MET A 441 3.51 -24.71 -3.15
N ARG A 442 4.10 -25.23 -2.08
CA ARG A 442 5.05 -26.34 -2.12
C ARG A 442 4.44 -27.59 -2.73
N ARG A 443 3.20 -27.97 -2.33
CA ARG A 443 2.47 -29.09 -2.91
C ARG A 443 2.26 -28.95 -4.42
N HIS A 444 1.89 -27.76 -4.88
CA HIS A 444 1.68 -27.50 -6.31
C HIS A 444 3.00 -27.43 -7.11
N GLY A 445 4.12 -27.11 -6.43
CA GLY A 445 5.44 -27.03 -7.05
C GLY A 445 6.08 -28.38 -7.37
N GLN A 446 5.69 -29.45 -6.66
CA GLN A 446 6.23 -30.79 -6.87
C GLN A 446 5.56 -31.51 -8.06
N LYS A 447 6.32 -32.34 -8.77
CA LYS A 447 5.82 -33.14 -9.90
C LYS A 447 4.96 -34.30 -9.39
N TRP A 448 4.02 -34.75 -10.19
CA TRP A 448 3.11 -35.85 -9.86
C TRP A 448 3.80 -37.20 -9.60
N ASN A 449 4.98 -37.41 -10.13
CA ASN A 449 5.78 -38.63 -9.93
C ASN A 449 6.65 -38.60 -8.66
N GLU A 450 6.66 -37.51 -7.90
CA GLU A 450 7.45 -37.36 -6.68
C GLU A 450 6.68 -37.81 -5.45
N ALA A 451 7.32 -38.62 -4.59
CA ALA A 451 6.72 -39.11 -3.34
C ALA A 451 6.28 -37.96 -2.42
N GLU A 452 7.06 -36.88 -2.38
CA GLU A 452 6.73 -35.68 -1.60
C GLU A 452 5.38 -35.07 -2.00
N ARG A 453 5.05 -35.07 -3.30
CA ARG A 453 3.75 -34.59 -3.80
C ARG A 453 2.60 -35.39 -3.19
N TRP A 454 2.70 -36.71 -3.18
CA TRP A 454 1.68 -37.60 -2.63
C TRP A 454 1.55 -37.45 -1.12
N LEU A 455 2.68 -37.30 -0.42
CA LEU A 455 2.71 -37.10 1.02
C LEU A 455 2.01 -35.78 1.40
N LEU A 456 2.34 -34.69 0.72
CA LEU A 456 1.68 -33.39 0.91
C LEU A 456 0.20 -33.42 0.53
N GLN A 457 -0.17 -34.19 -0.52
CA GLN A 457 -1.55 -34.36 -0.94
C GLN A 457 -2.37 -35.10 0.13
N LEU A 458 -1.82 -36.17 0.72
CA LEU A 458 -2.44 -36.91 1.81
C LEU A 458 -2.57 -36.05 3.07
N TYR A 459 -1.53 -35.33 3.42
CA TYR A 459 -1.53 -34.43 4.58
C TYR A 459 -2.56 -33.30 4.43
N TRP A 460 -2.67 -32.73 3.21
CA TRP A 460 -3.74 -31.77 2.90
C TRP A 460 -5.14 -32.38 3.02
N LEU A 461 -5.33 -33.60 2.49
CA LEU A 461 -6.62 -34.27 2.47
C LEU A 461 -7.10 -34.60 3.88
N LEU A 462 -6.23 -35.20 4.69
CA LEU A 462 -6.57 -35.71 6.02
C LEU A 462 -6.75 -34.59 7.05
N SER A 463 -5.87 -33.60 7.08
CA SER A 463 -5.83 -32.62 8.18
C SER A 463 -5.71 -31.17 7.76
N GLY A 464 -5.65 -30.89 6.43
CA GLY A 464 -5.37 -29.54 5.94
C GLY A 464 -4.04 -29.03 6.52
N TYR A 465 -2.97 -29.80 6.36
CA TYR A 465 -1.62 -29.53 6.86
C TYR A 465 -1.53 -29.40 8.40
N GLY A 466 -2.35 -30.17 9.13
CA GLY A 466 -2.40 -30.10 10.60
C GLY A 466 -3.08 -28.86 11.17
N LEU A 467 -3.83 -28.11 10.35
CA LEU A 467 -4.48 -26.87 10.77
C LEU A 467 -6.00 -26.94 10.78
N ARG A 468 -6.59 -28.02 10.30
CA ARG A 468 -8.06 -28.20 10.17
C ARG A 468 -8.54 -29.42 10.92
N ALA A 469 -8.72 -29.28 12.24
CA ALA A 469 -9.20 -30.34 13.13
C ALA A 469 -10.51 -30.98 12.65
N SER A 470 -11.45 -30.17 12.13
CA SER A 470 -12.73 -30.66 11.60
C SER A 470 -12.58 -31.67 10.45
N ARG A 471 -11.53 -31.53 9.61
CA ARG A 471 -11.25 -32.53 8.56
C ARG A 471 -10.76 -33.84 9.15
N ALA A 472 -9.77 -33.77 10.06
CA ALA A 472 -9.23 -34.96 10.71
C ALA A 472 -10.30 -35.70 11.53
N LEU A 473 -11.14 -34.98 12.27
CA LEU A 473 -12.28 -35.56 12.98
C LEU A 473 -13.32 -36.13 12.00
N GLY A 474 -13.59 -35.49 10.89
CA GLY A 474 -14.49 -36.03 9.86
C GLY A 474 -13.99 -37.33 9.27
N TRP A 475 -12.68 -37.42 8.97
CA TRP A 475 -12.06 -38.67 8.52
C TRP A 475 -12.02 -39.73 9.60
N LEU A 476 -11.78 -39.38 10.86
CA LEU A 476 -11.85 -40.30 11.99
C LEU A 476 -13.27 -40.89 12.14
N THR A 477 -14.29 -40.01 12.12
CA THR A 477 -15.68 -40.46 12.17
C THR A 477 -16.01 -41.39 11.00
N PHE A 478 -15.56 -41.06 9.78
CA PHE A 478 -15.75 -41.91 8.61
C PHE A 478 -15.06 -43.26 8.78
N ALA A 479 -13.81 -43.28 9.25
CA ALA A 479 -13.05 -44.53 9.48
C ALA A 479 -13.76 -45.39 10.52
N MET A 480 -14.18 -44.82 11.66
CA MET A 480 -14.92 -45.53 12.70
C MET A 480 -16.24 -46.11 12.16
N MET A 481 -17.01 -45.34 11.41
CA MET A 481 -18.25 -45.83 10.77
C MET A 481 -17.99 -46.96 9.81
N ALA A 482 -16.95 -46.85 8.98
CA ALA A 482 -16.53 -47.89 8.04
C ALA A 482 -16.11 -49.16 8.78
N THR A 483 -15.32 -49.05 9.88
CA THR A 483 -14.92 -50.17 10.73
C THR A 483 -16.15 -50.87 11.32
N ILE A 484 -17.11 -50.11 11.87
CA ILE A 484 -18.34 -50.68 12.42
C ILE A 484 -19.11 -51.46 11.35
N ILE A 485 -19.32 -50.87 10.17
CA ILE A 485 -20.07 -51.50 9.07
C ILE A 485 -19.37 -52.79 8.60
N LEU A 486 -18.04 -52.73 8.41
CA LEU A 486 -17.26 -53.89 7.96
C LEU A 486 -17.20 -54.99 9.02
N MET A 487 -17.07 -54.62 10.31
CA MET A 487 -17.14 -55.58 11.41
C MET A 487 -18.51 -56.28 11.51
N MET A 488 -19.61 -55.53 11.40
CA MET A 488 -20.94 -56.11 11.38
C MET A 488 -21.17 -57.03 10.16
N GLY A 489 -20.64 -56.61 8.98
CA GLY A 489 -20.84 -57.34 7.74
C GLY A 489 -20.09 -58.66 7.64
N ILE A 490 -18.77 -58.61 7.92
CA ILE A 490 -17.85 -59.74 7.66
C ILE A 490 -16.87 -60.01 8.81
N GLY A 491 -16.69 -59.06 9.77
CA GLY A 491 -15.65 -59.13 10.78
C GLY A 491 -16.04 -59.96 12.03
N LEU A 492 -17.31 -59.96 12.43
CA LEU A 492 -17.80 -60.69 13.59
C LEU A 492 -18.32 -62.07 13.18
N PRO A 493 -18.00 -63.15 13.92
CA PRO A 493 -18.52 -64.49 13.66
C PRO A 493 -20.04 -64.58 13.94
N GLN A 494 -20.67 -65.60 13.38
CA GLN A 494 -22.12 -65.87 13.60
C GLN A 494 -22.39 -66.27 15.03
N ASP A 495 -21.57 -67.19 15.55
CA ASP A 495 -21.63 -67.68 16.93
C ASP A 495 -20.26 -67.61 17.57
N SER A 496 -20.18 -67.54 18.89
CA SER A 496 -18.90 -67.65 19.59
C SER A 496 -18.31 -69.06 19.36
N PRO A 497 -17.03 -69.14 18.93
CA PRO A 497 -16.40 -70.45 18.67
C PRO A 497 -16.52 -71.35 19.88
N LYS A 498 -17.07 -72.52 19.67
CA LYS A 498 -17.14 -73.53 20.72
C LYS A 498 -15.77 -74.13 20.96
N GLN A 499 -15.32 -74.16 22.19
CA GLN A 499 -14.11 -74.92 22.59
C GLN A 499 -14.46 -76.38 22.71
N GLN A 500 -13.88 -77.22 21.90
CA GLN A 500 -13.95 -78.66 22.08
C GLN A 500 -12.71 -79.10 22.87
N VAL A 501 -12.98 -79.78 23.95
CA VAL A 501 -11.91 -80.36 24.78
C VAL A 501 -11.88 -81.85 24.50
N THR A 502 -10.92 -82.30 23.76
CA THR A 502 -10.68 -83.75 23.55
C THR A 502 -9.51 -84.18 24.39
N GLY A 503 -9.71 -85.26 25.14
CA GLY A 503 -8.68 -85.82 25.99
C GLY A 503 -8.89 -87.31 26.19
N THR A 504 -7.79 -88.06 26.19
CA THR A 504 -7.81 -89.49 26.56
C THR A 504 -7.49 -89.64 28.01
N VAL A 505 -8.44 -90.28 28.77
CA VAL A 505 -8.23 -90.62 30.18
C VAL A 505 -7.62 -92.02 30.26
N PRO A 506 -6.39 -92.14 30.73
CA PRO A 506 -5.78 -93.48 30.88
C PRO A 506 -6.53 -94.33 31.92
N PRO A 507 -6.76 -95.62 31.65
CA PRO A 507 -7.56 -96.46 32.54
C PRO A 507 -6.95 -96.70 33.94
N SER A 508 -5.64 -96.35 34.13
CA SER A 508 -4.87 -96.66 35.35
C SER A 508 -4.57 -95.40 36.20
N GLY A 509 -5.19 -94.29 35.95
CA GLY A 509 -4.98 -93.05 36.71
C GLY A 509 -3.62 -92.44 36.39
N GLY A 510 -3.51 -91.23 35.91
CA GLY A 510 -2.28 -90.50 35.55
C GLY A 510 -2.56 -89.15 35.04
N LYS A 511 -1.54 -88.49 34.53
CA LYS A 511 -1.62 -87.12 34.01
C LYS A 511 -2.54 -87.07 32.74
N VAL A 512 -3.63 -86.35 32.83
CA VAL A 512 -4.54 -86.16 31.68
C VAL A 512 -4.09 -84.94 30.89
N THR A 513 -3.87 -85.08 29.59
CA THR A 513 -3.58 -84.00 28.69
C THR A 513 -4.85 -83.75 27.86
N PHE A 514 -5.34 -82.53 27.92
CA PHE A 514 -6.46 -82.08 27.07
C PHE A 514 -5.92 -81.24 25.95
N GLU A 515 -6.33 -81.51 24.73
CA GLU A 515 -6.14 -80.69 23.57
C GLU A 515 -7.38 -79.81 23.39
N ILE A 516 -7.21 -78.50 23.47
CA ILE A 516 -8.29 -77.55 23.34
C ILE A 516 -8.27 -77.08 21.89
N ASP A 517 -9.14 -77.60 21.07
CA ASP A 517 -9.31 -77.16 19.71
C ASP A 517 -10.39 -76.09 19.65
N LYS A 518 -10.16 -75.01 18.96
CA LYS A 518 -11.08 -73.89 18.82
C LYS A 518 -11.48 -73.79 17.34
N ASP A 519 -12.75 -74.04 17.06
CA ASP A 519 -13.28 -73.94 15.69
C ASP A 519 -12.99 -72.56 15.09
N ASP A 520 -12.60 -72.53 13.81
CA ASP A 520 -12.43 -71.29 13.09
C ASP A 520 -13.72 -70.47 13.01
N PRO A 521 -13.67 -69.18 13.40
CA PRO A 521 -14.87 -68.33 13.41
C PRO A 521 -15.48 -68.15 12.02
N LYS A 522 -16.67 -68.67 11.76
CA LYS A 522 -17.36 -68.58 10.48
C LYS A 522 -18.11 -67.26 10.32
N ASN A 523 -18.05 -66.67 9.12
CA ASN A 523 -18.81 -65.47 8.80
C ASN A 523 -20.34 -65.71 8.89
N ALA A 524 -21.09 -64.70 9.39
CA ALA A 524 -22.53 -64.73 9.44
C ALA A 524 -23.13 -64.73 8.01
N THR A 525 -24.09 -65.62 7.78
CA THR A 525 -24.81 -65.69 6.48
C THR A 525 -26.10 -64.89 6.50
N HIS A 526 -26.75 -64.76 7.71
CA HIS A 526 -28.02 -64.04 7.94
C HIS A 526 -27.88 -63.12 9.16
N ASP A 527 -28.74 -62.13 9.29
CA ASP A 527 -28.84 -61.18 10.42
C ASP A 527 -27.54 -60.44 10.77
N ARG A 528 -26.85 -59.94 9.74
CA ARG A 528 -25.55 -59.25 9.88
C ARG A 528 -25.65 -57.92 10.62
N PHE A 529 -26.77 -57.21 10.54
CA PHE A 529 -27.00 -55.89 11.13
C PHE A 529 -27.97 -55.89 12.29
N THR A 530 -27.56 -56.49 13.42
CA THR A 530 -28.33 -56.54 14.67
C THR A 530 -27.72 -55.63 15.72
N VAL A 531 -28.53 -55.20 16.72
CA VAL A 531 -28.08 -54.34 17.83
C VAL A 531 -26.92 -54.99 18.60
N LYS A 532 -27.00 -56.29 18.88
CA LYS A 532 -25.91 -57.01 19.57
C LYS A 532 -24.60 -57.02 18.79
N ARG A 533 -24.66 -57.12 17.47
CA ARG A 533 -23.47 -57.05 16.62
C ARG A 533 -22.95 -55.64 16.52
N PHE A 534 -23.82 -54.64 16.53
CA PHE A 534 -23.44 -53.24 16.58
C PHE A 534 -22.66 -52.94 17.87
N ASP A 535 -23.14 -53.35 19.05
CA ASP A 535 -22.44 -53.13 20.33
C ASP A 535 -21.04 -53.78 20.34
N LYS A 536 -20.90 -54.99 19.81
CA LYS A 536 -19.62 -55.66 19.66
C LYS A 536 -18.70 -54.90 18.69
N ALA A 537 -19.19 -54.52 17.50
CA ALA A 537 -18.44 -53.76 16.53
C ALA A 537 -17.99 -52.39 17.06
N LEU A 538 -18.89 -51.71 17.79
CA LEU A 538 -18.57 -50.45 18.47
C LEU A 538 -17.45 -50.60 19.49
N THR A 539 -17.49 -51.67 20.31
CA THR A 539 -16.44 -51.98 21.28
C THR A 539 -15.07 -52.22 20.60
N VAL A 540 -15.05 -52.97 19.50
CA VAL A 540 -13.84 -53.19 18.72
C VAL A 540 -13.28 -51.86 18.17
N THR A 541 -14.16 -51.02 17.58
CA THR A 541 -13.78 -49.73 17.02
C THR A 541 -13.25 -48.78 18.11
N LEU A 542 -13.95 -48.67 19.26
CA LEU A 542 -13.47 -47.80 20.34
C LEU A 542 -12.13 -48.25 20.94
N ASN A 543 -11.92 -49.56 21.07
CA ASN A 543 -10.62 -50.08 21.49
C ASN A 543 -9.53 -49.82 20.49
N SER A 544 -9.83 -49.89 19.19
CA SER A 544 -8.88 -49.59 18.09
C SER A 544 -8.36 -48.14 18.15
N VAL A 545 -9.22 -47.18 18.50
CA VAL A 545 -8.83 -45.75 18.63
C VAL A 545 -7.72 -45.55 19.67
N VAL A 546 -7.70 -46.38 20.75
CA VAL A 546 -6.70 -46.30 21.83
C VAL A 546 -5.64 -47.41 21.76
N PHE A 547 -5.42 -47.99 20.60
CA PHE A 547 -4.45 -49.10 20.36
C PHE A 547 -4.70 -50.38 21.19
N ARG A 548 -5.89 -50.55 21.74
CA ARG A 548 -6.23 -51.72 22.55
C ARG A 548 -6.83 -52.83 21.69
N SER A 549 -6.48 -54.10 21.96
CA SER A 549 -7.15 -55.25 21.36
C SER A 549 -8.55 -55.42 21.93
N SER A 550 -9.45 -55.95 21.14
CA SER A 550 -10.84 -56.07 21.53
C SER A 550 -11.12 -57.32 22.41
N ASP A 551 -10.19 -58.25 22.56
CA ASP A 551 -10.36 -59.57 23.17
C ASP A 551 -11.61 -60.32 22.66
N GLN A 552 -12.12 -59.96 21.48
CA GLN A 552 -13.28 -60.57 20.85
C GLN A 552 -12.81 -61.61 19.81
N ASP A 553 -13.57 -62.72 19.75
CA ASP A 553 -13.40 -63.65 18.66
C ASP A 553 -13.80 -63.01 17.34
N LEU A 554 -12.86 -62.86 16.44
CA LEU A 554 -13.05 -62.24 15.14
C LEU A 554 -12.85 -63.27 14.02
N THR A 555 -13.50 -63.09 12.91
CA THR A 555 -13.15 -63.84 11.68
C THR A 555 -11.77 -63.41 11.16
N THR A 556 -11.17 -64.17 10.28
CA THR A 556 -9.92 -63.79 9.61
C THR A 556 -10.01 -62.38 8.97
N ALA A 557 -11.15 -62.09 8.31
CA ALA A 557 -11.42 -60.77 7.79
C ALA A 557 -11.54 -59.70 8.88
N GLY A 558 -12.16 -60.05 10.01
CA GLY A 558 -12.29 -59.18 11.19
C GLY A 558 -10.94 -58.80 11.79
N GLY A 559 -9.99 -59.77 11.85
CA GLY A 559 -8.62 -59.51 12.31
C GLY A 559 -7.90 -58.49 11.44
N TYR A 560 -8.03 -58.58 10.12
CA TYR A 560 -7.43 -57.57 9.19
C TYR A 560 -8.11 -56.21 9.32
N ILE A 561 -9.44 -56.17 9.50
CA ILE A 561 -10.18 -54.90 9.70
C ILE A 561 -9.71 -54.24 11.01
N GLU A 562 -9.63 -55.01 12.12
CA GLU A 562 -9.12 -54.52 13.41
C GLU A 562 -7.67 -54.00 13.29
N MET A 563 -6.80 -54.70 12.59
CA MET A 563 -5.42 -54.28 12.37
C MET A 563 -5.37 -52.95 11.61
N ALA A 564 -6.17 -52.79 10.54
CA ALA A 564 -6.22 -51.57 9.74
C ALA A 564 -6.80 -50.39 10.55
N SER A 565 -7.86 -50.62 11.35
CA SER A 565 -8.47 -49.61 12.22
C SER A 565 -7.52 -49.16 13.33
N ARG A 566 -6.81 -50.10 13.97
CA ARG A 566 -5.82 -49.83 15.04
C ARG A 566 -4.60 -49.02 14.52
N PHE A 567 -4.32 -49.05 13.24
CA PHE A 567 -3.31 -48.21 12.64
C PHE A 567 -3.87 -46.83 12.22
N SER A 568 -5.03 -46.78 11.55
CA SER A 568 -5.56 -45.57 10.94
C SER A 568 -6.24 -44.61 11.93
N GLU A 569 -7.07 -45.13 12.85
CA GLU A 569 -7.88 -44.30 13.74
C GLU A 569 -7.05 -43.49 14.76
N PRO A 570 -6.04 -44.05 15.43
CA PRO A 570 -5.18 -43.27 16.33
C PRO A 570 -4.34 -42.23 15.59
N VAL A 571 -3.90 -42.51 14.35
CA VAL A 571 -3.19 -41.52 13.51
C VAL A 571 -4.10 -40.35 13.21
N LEU A 572 -5.37 -40.59 12.84
CA LEU A 572 -6.35 -39.53 12.58
C LEU A 572 -6.68 -38.74 13.86
N LEU A 573 -6.79 -39.41 15.01
CA LEU A 573 -6.98 -38.75 16.30
C LEU A 573 -5.77 -37.87 16.65
N GLY A 574 -4.55 -38.37 16.45
CA GLY A 574 -3.31 -37.62 16.64
C GLY A 574 -3.24 -36.38 15.76
N LEU A 575 -3.61 -36.50 14.48
CA LEU A 575 -3.70 -35.36 13.57
C LEU A 575 -4.76 -34.33 14.02
N ALA A 576 -5.90 -34.79 14.53
CA ALA A 576 -6.92 -33.90 15.07
C ALA A 576 -6.41 -33.15 16.32
N ALA A 577 -5.76 -33.87 17.25
CA ALA A 577 -5.19 -33.27 18.45
C ALA A 577 -4.10 -32.24 18.14
N LEU A 578 -3.21 -32.54 17.18
CA LEU A 578 -2.19 -31.59 16.69
C LEU A 578 -2.83 -30.34 16.07
N ALA A 579 -3.90 -30.51 15.30
CA ALA A 579 -4.62 -29.41 14.68
C ALA A 579 -5.33 -28.49 15.69
N ILE A 580 -5.84 -29.08 16.79
CA ILE A 580 -6.43 -28.33 17.90
C ILE A 580 -5.33 -27.58 18.66
N ARG A 581 -4.22 -28.28 19.00
CA ARG A 581 -3.11 -27.69 19.73
C ARG A 581 -2.51 -26.48 18.98
N GLY A 582 -2.34 -26.59 17.65
CA GLY A 582 -1.80 -25.49 16.81
C GLY A 582 -2.70 -24.25 16.75
N ARG A 583 -3.99 -24.36 17.14
CA ARG A 583 -4.93 -23.22 17.20
C ARG A 583 -5.19 -22.69 18.61
N VAL A 584 -4.97 -23.51 19.63
CA VAL A 584 -5.29 -23.18 21.04
C VAL A 584 -4.08 -22.69 21.81
N LYS A 585 -2.86 -22.92 21.30
CA LYS A 585 -1.65 -22.33 21.90
C LYS A 585 -1.70 -20.80 21.74
N ARG A 586 -2.12 -20.15 22.77
CA ARG A 586 -2.05 -18.70 22.99
C ARG A 586 -0.79 -18.34 23.75
#